data_aa36dc0a6b1e40145183ba2b59913f37
#
_entry.id   aa36dc0a6b1e40145183ba2b59913f37
#
_cell.length_a   1.000
_cell.length_b   1.000
_cell.length_c   1.000
_cell.angle_alpha   90.00
_cell.angle_beta   90.00
_cell.angle_gamma   90.00
#
_symmetry.space_group_name_H-M   'P 1'
#
loop_
_entity.id
_entity.type
_entity.pdbx_description
1 polymer ?
#
loop_
_entity_poly.entity_id
_entity_poly.type
_entity_poly.pdbx_seq_one_letter_code
_entity_poly.pdbx_strand_id
1 'polypeptide(L)'
;MHCTRSYLLERLNDHFPKKLVQCYSVFPNWDNSPDVVVQPYNSMLTLKRLILNADCVVVLDNTALNRIAVDRLKLQNPTVNQLNSLVSTVMAASTTTLRYPGYMNNDLIGLVASLIPTPRCHFLMTGYTPITFSEGQASSIRKTTVLDVMRRFILIS
;
A
#
# COMPACT_ATOMS: atom_id res chain seq x y z
N MET A 1 6.00 6.20 -11.17
CA MET A 1 6.26 4.76 -11.47
C MET A 1 7.48 4.62 -12.38
N HIS A 2 8.42 3.76 -12.04
CA HIS A 2 9.66 3.61 -12.79
C HIS A 2 9.64 2.40 -13.71
N CYS A 3 9.96 2.60 -14.99
CA CYS A 3 10.04 1.55 -16.02
C CYS A 3 11.01 0.41 -15.63
N THR A 4 12.12 0.74 -14.99
CA THR A 4 13.14 -0.22 -14.51
C THR A 4 12.56 -1.23 -13.51
N ARG A 5 11.67 -0.81 -12.58
CA ARG A 5 11.04 -1.70 -11.60
C ARG A 5 10.07 -2.68 -12.26
N SER A 6 9.34 -2.25 -13.28
CA SER A 6 8.42 -3.12 -14.01
C SER A 6 9.15 -4.15 -14.87
N TYR A 7 10.33 -3.83 -15.38
CA TYR A 7 11.20 -4.77 -16.06
C TYR A 7 11.78 -5.82 -15.09
N LEU A 8 12.20 -5.38 -13.90
CA LEU A 8 12.68 -6.30 -12.87
C LEU A 8 11.60 -7.30 -12.45
N LEU A 9 10.34 -6.84 -12.33
CA LEU A 9 9.19 -7.68 -12.02
C LEU A 9 9.00 -8.79 -13.08
N GLU A 10 9.09 -8.45 -14.36
CA GLU A 10 9.01 -9.39 -15.46
C GLU A 10 10.12 -10.45 -15.36
N ARG A 11 11.36 -10.03 -15.10
CA ARG A 11 12.49 -10.95 -14.90
C ARG A 11 12.33 -11.84 -13.68
N LEU A 12 11.80 -11.33 -12.58
CA LEU A 12 11.52 -12.14 -11.38
C LEU A 12 10.47 -13.20 -11.66
N ASN A 13 9.40 -12.86 -12.39
CA ASN A 13 8.37 -13.80 -12.76
C ASN A 13 8.92 -14.91 -13.69
N ASP A 14 9.79 -14.56 -14.62
CA ASP A 14 10.44 -15.52 -15.53
C ASP A 14 11.35 -16.51 -14.77
N HIS A 15 12.14 -16.00 -13.82
CA HIS A 15 13.05 -16.84 -13.03
C HIS A 15 12.36 -17.66 -11.94
N PHE A 16 11.25 -17.17 -11.40
CA PHE A 16 10.54 -17.78 -10.26
C PHE A 16 9.04 -17.95 -10.54
N PRO A 17 8.63 -18.69 -11.57
CA PRO A 17 7.22 -18.76 -12.01
C PRO A 17 6.28 -19.41 -10.98
N LYS A 18 6.83 -20.14 -9.99
CA LYS A 18 6.05 -20.84 -8.94
C LYS A 18 6.04 -20.10 -7.61
N LYS A 19 6.63 -18.91 -7.54
CA LYS A 19 6.68 -18.12 -6.30
C LYS A 19 5.73 -16.94 -6.38
N LEU A 20 5.05 -16.64 -5.29
CA LEU A 20 4.17 -15.47 -5.20
C LEU A 20 5.00 -14.18 -5.23
N VAL A 21 4.56 -13.25 -6.04
CA VAL A 21 5.18 -11.94 -6.19
C VAL A 21 4.20 -10.87 -5.69
N GLN A 22 4.49 -10.33 -4.51
CA GLN A 22 3.77 -9.18 -3.96
C GLN A 22 4.53 -7.89 -4.24
N CYS A 23 3.84 -6.90 -4.78
CA CYS A 23 4.40 -5.59 -5.08
C CYS A 23 3.72 -4.48 -4.26
N TYR A 24 4.52 -3.54 -3.76
CA TYR A 24 4.04 -2.26 -3.25
C TYR A 24 4.32 -1.19 -4.30
N SER A 25 3.27 -0.60 -4.83
CA SER A 25 3.38 0.33 -5.96
C SER A 25 2.87 1.70 -5.56
N VAL A 26 3.77 2.70 -5.60
CA VAL A 26 3.40 4.09 -5.36
C VAL A 26 2.92 4.71 -6.66
N PHE A 27 1.67 5.15 -6.66
CA PHE A 27 1.05 5.84 -7.79
C PHE A 27 1.37 7.32 -7.75
N PRO A 28 1.52 7.97 -8.92
CA PRO A 28 1.82 9.38 -8.99
C PRO A 28 0.64 10.23 -8.52
N ASN A 29 0.94 11.45 -8.09
CA ASN A 29 -0.07 12.46 -7.78
C ASN A 29 -0.72 12.93 -9.08
N TRP A 30 -2.07 12.90 -9.14
CA TRP A 30 -2.86 13.35 -10.29
C TRP A 30 -3.46 14.75 -10.10
N ASP A 31 -3.47 15.28 -8.87
CA ASP A 31 -4.08 16.57 -8.54
C ASP A 31 -3.26 17.76 -9.07
N ASN A 32 -1.96 17.60 -9.18
CA ASN A 32 -1.07 18.61 -9.74
C ASN A 32 -0.66 18.21 -11.17
N SER A 33 -0.46 19.21 -12.04
CA SER A 33 0.08 18.95 -13.38
C SER A 33 1.34 18.09 -13.25
N PRO A 34 1.45 16.98 -14.00
CA PRO A 34 2.59 16.09 -13.88
C PRO A 34 3.86 16.84 -14.27
N ASP A 35 4.88 16.78 -13.41
CA ASP A 35 6.22 17.35 -13.69
C ASP A 35 6.84 16.75 -14.96
N VAL A 36 6.35 15.58 -15.36
CA VAL A 36 6.82 14.85 -16.54
C VAL A 36 5.65 14.56 -17.46
N VAL A 37 5.69 15.11 -18.68
CA VAL A 37 4.63 14.97 -19.70
C VAL A 37 4.31 13.51 -20.06
N VAL A 38 5.31 12.62 -20.03
CA VAL A 38 5.17 11.18 -20.35
C VAL A 38 4.72 10.32 -19.19
N GLN A 39 4.38 10.91 -18.04
CA GLN A 39 3.96 10.17 -16.85
C GLN A 39 2.74 9.25 -17.08
N PRO A 40 1.67 9.65 -17.81
CA PRO A 40 0.54 8.78 -18.11
C PRO A 40 0.95 7.52 -18.89
N TYR A 41 1.83 7.65 -19.87
CA TYR A 41 2.33 6.53 -20.66
C TYR A 41 3.15 5.54 -19.79
N ASN A 42 4.03 6.06 -18.95
CA ASN A 42 4.81 5.25 -18.01
C ASN A 42 3.90 4.51 -17.03
N SER A 43 2.84 5.14 -16.55
CA SER A 43 1.86 4.53 -15.66
C SER A 43 1.10 3.40 -16.34
N MET A 44 0.60 3.62 -17.56
CA MET A 44 -0.11 2.60 -18.35
C MET A 44 0.77 1.37 -18.62
N LEU A 45 2.02 1.59 -19.06
CA LEU A 45 2.96 0.51 -19.34
C LEU A 45 3.33 -0.28 -18.08
N THR A 46 3.47 0.41 -16.95
CA THR A 46 3.76 -0.25 -15.66
C THR A 46 2.56 -1.05 -15.17
N LEU A 47 1.34 -0.50 -15.27
CA LEU A 47 0.10 -1.22 -14.92
C LEU A 47 -0.06 -2.50 -15.73
N LYS A 48 0.20 -2.45 -17.04
CA LYS A 48 0.19 -3.66 -17.89
C LYS A 48 1.10 -4.76 -17.33
N ARG A 49 2.33 -4.42 -16.95
CA ARG A 49 3.28 -5.40 -16.40
C ARG A 49 2.88 -5.88 -15.01
N LEU A 50 2.33 -5.03 -14.17
CA LEU A 50 1.79 -5.43 -12.85
C LEU A 50 0.63 -6.41 -13.00
N ILE A 51 -0.27 -6.19 -13.95
CA ILE A 51 -1.41 -7.09 -14.22
C ILE A 51 -0.94 -8.47 -14.69
N LEU A 52 0.13 -8.53 -15.47
CA LEU A 52 0.60 -9.79 -16.06
C LEU A 52 1.54 -10.60 -15.15
N ASN A 53 2.35 -9.92 -14.34
CA ASN A 53 3.49 -10.55 -13.66
C ASN A 53 3.44 -10.50 -12.13
N ALA A 54 2.49 -9.78 -11.53
CA ALA A 54 2.33 -9.74 -10.08
C ALA A 54 1.11 -10.57 -9.66
N ASP A 55 1.20 -11.24 -8.51
CA ASP A 55 0.09 -11.97 -7.90
C ASP A 55 -0.73 -11.08 -6.97
N CYS A 56 -0.09 -10.10 -6.35
CA CYS A 56 -0.72 -9.15 -5.46
C CYS A 56 -0.03 -7.79 -5.55
N VAL A 57 -0.80 -6.74 -5.74
CA VAL A 57 -0.30 -5.36 -5.81
C VAL A 57 -0.98 -4.52 -4.74
N VAL A 58 -0.20 -4.03 -3.79
CA VAL A 58 -0.65 -3.05 -2.82
C VAL A 58 -0.45 -1.66 -3.40
N VAL A 59 -1.54 -0.96 -3.61
CA VAL A 59 -1.55 0.39 -4.18
C VAL A 59 -1.36 1.42 -3.08
N LEU A 60 -0.37 2.30 -3.27
CA LEU A 60 -0.08 3.43 -2.41
C LEU A 60 -0.18 4.71 -3.25
N ASP A 61 -1.14 5.56 -2.95
CA ASP A 61 -1.31 6.83 -3.66
C ASP A 61 -0.64 7.97 -2.88
N ASN A 62 0.25 8.70 -3.54
CA ASN A 62 0.92 9.86 -2.94
C ASN A 62 -0.06 10.96 -2.54
N THR A 63 -1.13 11.17 -3.30
CA THR A 63 -2.17 12.15 -2.98
C THR A 63 -2.88 11.77 -1.68
N ALA A 64 -3.29 10.51 -1.56
CA ALA A 64 -3.94 9.99 -0.36
C ALA A 64 -3.01 10.04 0.86
N LEU A 65 -1.75 9.66 0.71
CA LEU A 65 -0.74 9.74 1.77
C LEU A 65 -0.55 11.19 2.26
N ASN A 66 -0.49 12.14 1.34
CA ASN A 66 -0.38 13.55 1.68
C ASN A 66 -1.62 14.07 2.42
N ARG A 67 -2.83 13.71 1.97
CA ARG A 67 -4.08 14.04 2.67
C ARG A 67 -4.12 13.46 4.09
N ILE A 68 -3.73 12.20 4.26
CA ILE A 68 -3.63 11.57 5.58
C ILE A 68 -2.66 12.33 6.48
N ALA A 69 -1.50 12.72 5.98
CA ALA A 69 -0.50 13.47 6.74
C ALA A 69 -1.01 14.85 7.17
N VAL A 70 -1.71 15.57 6.29
CA VAL A 70 -2.25 16.90 6.59
C VAL A 70 -3.48 16.81 7.48
N ASP A 71 -4.47 16.00 7.13
CA ASP A 71 -5.79 16.00 7.78
C ASP A 71 -5.79 15.24 9.10
N ARG A 72 -5.09 14.12 9.19
CA ARG A 72 -5.08 13.25 10.36
C ARG A 72 -3.95 13.55 11.32
N LEU A 73 -2.76 13.79 10.79
CA LEU A 73 -1.57 14.05 11.59
C LEU A 73 -1.31 15.55 11.81
N LYS A 74 -2.14 16.42 11.20
CA LYS A 74 -2.06 17.89 11.33
C LYS A 74 -0.68 18.46 10.97
N LEU A 75 0.02 17.82 10.04
CA LEU A 75 1.31 18.29 9.57
C LEU A 75 1.12 19.36 8.48
N GLN A 76 1.65 20.53 8.73
CA GLN A 76 1.77 21.56 7.70
C GLN A 76 3.00 21.23 6.83
N ASN A 77 2.81 20.93 5.54
CA ASN A 77 3.87 20.57 4.60
C ASN A 77 4.65 19.28 4.98
N PRO A 78 4.03 18.11 4.84
CA PRO A 78 4.69 16.85 5.17
C PRO A 78 5.93 16.61 4.31
N THR A 79 7.03 16.26 4.94
CA THR A 79 8.28 15.92 4.27
C THR A 79 8.22 14.51 3.66
N VAL A 80 9.06 14.25 2.65
CA VAL A 80 9.18 12.92 2.02
C VAL A 80 9.50 11.83 3.05
N ASN A 81 10.31 12.15 4.06
CA ASN A 81 10.65 11.20 5.13
C ASN A 81 9.43 10.81 5.97
N GLN A 82 8.54 11.75 6.25
CA GLN A 82 7.29 11.48 6.97
C GLN A 82 6.32 10.63 6.13
N LEU A 83 6.20 10.90 4.84
CA LEU A 83 5.42 10.05 3.93
C LEU A 83 6.02 8.64 3.83
N ASN A 84 7.33 8.52 3.73
CA ASN A 84 8.00 7.23 3.73
C ASN A 84 7.80 6.46 5.05
N SER A 85 7.71 7.14 6.18
CA SER A 85 7.37 6.53 7.47
C SER A 85 5.96 5.94 7.48
N LEU A 86 4.98 6.63 6.88
CA LEU A 86 3.63 6.08 6.69
C LEU A 86 3.65 4.83 5.80
N VAL A 87 4.35 4.89 4.67
CA VAL A 87 4.51 3.74 3.76
C VAL A 87 5.15 2.56 4.49
N SER A 88 6.20 2.78 5.26
CA SER A 88 6.88 1.71 6.01
C SER A 88 5.97 1.09 7.08
N THR A 89 5.13 1.90 7.72
CA THR A 89 4.12 1.42 8.68
C THR A 89 3.10 0.50 8.00
N VAL A 90 2.60 0.91 6.83
CA VAL A 90 1.67 0.08 6.04
C VAL A 90 2.34 -1.23 5.61
N MET A 91 3.56 -1.18 5.11
CA MET A 91 4.31 -2.38 4.71
C MET A 91 4.57 -3.31 5.90
N ALA A 92 4.94 -2.76 7.05
CA ALA A 92 5.14 -3.53 8.28
C ALA A 92 3.84 -4.17 8.77
N ALA A 93 2.73 -3.43 8.75
CA ALA A 93 1.42 -3.92 9.18
C ALA A 93 0.91 -5.05 8.27
N SER A 94 1.05 -4.91 6.95
CA SER A 94 0.59 -5.93 5.99
C SER A 94 1.37 -7.25 6.08
N THR A 95 2.61 -7.23 6.56
CA THR A 95 3.45 -8.42 6.74
C THR A 95 3.53 -8.90 8.18
N THR A 96 2.80 -8.28 9.12
CA THR A 96 2.86 -8.62 10.55
C THR A 96 2.49 -10.08 10.81
N THR A 97 1.42 -10.58 10.20
CA THR A 97 0.94 -11.96 10.36
C THR A 97 1.91 -13.00 9.80
N LEU A 98 2.69 -12.63 8.78
CA LEU A 98 3.74 -13.47 8.23
C LEU A 98 4.98 -13.56 9.15
N ARG A 99 5.33 -12.45 9.80
CA ARG A 99 6.52 -12.34 10.67
C ARG A 99 6.27 -12.83 12.10
N TYR A 100 5.05 -12.66 12.58
CA TYR A 100 4.64 -13.06 13.93
C TYR A 100 3.50 -14.07 13.83
N PRO A 101 3.64 -15.26 14.45
CA PRO A 101 2.61 -16.29 14.37
C PRO A 101 1.30 -15.83 15.02
N GLY A 102 0.20 -16.10 14.34
CA GLY A 102 -1.16 -15.82 14.79
C GLY A 102 -2.11 -16.92 14.36
N TYR A 103 -3.38 -16.81 14.72
CA TYR A 103 -4.40 -17.80 14.38
C TYR A 103 -4.92 -17.66 12.94
N MET A 104 -4.74 -16.49 12.31
CA MET A 104 -5.30 -16.17 10.99
C MET A 104 -4.24 -15.57 10.06
N ASN A 105 -4.32 -15.91 8.76
CA ASN A 105 -3.52 -15.31 7.69
C ASN A 105 -2.00 -15.34 7.93
N ASN A 106 -1.48 -16.50 8.33
CA ASN A 106 -0.05 -16.67 8.58
C ASN A 106 0.78 -16.82 7.29
N ASP A 107 0.14 -16.93 6.16
CA ASP A 107 0.76 -17.08 4.85
C ASP A 107 0.17 -16.09 3.82
N LEU A 108 0.99 -15.74 2.84
CA LEU A 108 0.55 -14.87 1.75
C LEU A 108 -0.50 -15.56 0.86
N ILE A 109 -0.44 -16.88 0.74
CA ILE A 109 -1.38 -17.64 -0.08
C ILE A 109 -2.79 -17.51 0.47
N GLY A 110 -2.97 -17.73 1.78
CA GLY A 110 -4.26 -17.58 2.44
C GLY A 110 -4.80 -16.15 2.37
N LEU A 111 -3.93 -15.15 2.53
CA LEU A 111 -4.31 -13.75 2.41
C LEU A 111 -4.75 -13.39 0.99
N VAL A 112 -3.98 -13.76 -0.01
CA VAL A 112 -4.30 -13.54 -1.43
C VAL A 112 -5.61 -14.24 -1.80
N ALA A 113 -5.79 -15.51 -1.40
CA ALA A 113 -6.99 -16.28 -1.68
C ALA A 113 -8.26 -15.69 -1.05
N SER A 114 -8.12 -15.05 0.12
CA SER A 114 -9.26 -14.43 0.82
C SER A 114 -9.67 -13.07 0.26
N LEU A 115 -8.71 -12.31 -0.29
CA LEU A 115 -8.93 -10.92 -0.72
C LEU A 115 -9.12 -10.77 -2.23
N ILE A 116 -8.59 -11.66 -3.04
CA ILE A 116 -8.62 -11.58 -4.50
C ILE A 116 -9.70 -12.51 -5.05
N PRO A 117 -10.85 -11.97 -5.50
CA PRO A 117 -11.98 -12.79 -5.96
C PRO A 117 -11.73 -13.42 -7.33
N THR A 118 -10.99 -12.73 -8.20
CA THR A 118 -10.73 -13.18 -9.58
C THR A 118 -9.30 -12.88 -10.00
N PRO A 119 -8.69 -13.72 -10.83
CA PRO A 119 -7.39 -13.44 -11.43
C PRO A 119 -7.37 -12.08 -12.12
N ARG A 120 -6.27 -11.35 -12.01
CA ARG A 120 -6.05 -9.99 -12.52
C ARG A 120 -6.77 -8.86 -11.77
N CYS A 121 -7.72 -9.16 -10.86
CA CYS A 121 -8.28 -8.18 -9.92
C CYS A 121 -7.50 -8.20 -8.59
N HIS A 122 -6.18 -8.14 -8.67
CA HIS A 122 -5.25 -8.33 -7.55
C HIS A 122 -4.64 -7.02 -7.02
N PHE A 123 -5.30 -5.92 -7.26
CA PHE A 123 -4.94 -4.61 -6.71
C PHE A 123 -5.65 -4.38 -5.40
N LEU A 124 -4.87 -4.23 -4.33
CA LEU A 124 -5.37 -4.07 -2.97
C LEU A 124 -5.05 -2.67 -2.44
N MET A 125 -5.97 -2.11 -1.70
CA MET A 125 -5.77 -0.90 -0.91
C MET A 125 -5.62 -1.28 0.55
N THR A 126 -4.80 -0.54 1.28
CA THR A 126 -4.59 -0.76 2.72
C THR A 126 -5.18 0.38 3.53
N GLY A 127 -5.86 0.03 4.60
CA GLY A 127 -6.25 0.95 5.65
C GLY A 127 -5.52 0.59 6.95
N TYR A 128 -5.09 1.59 7.70
CA TYR A 128 -4.42 1.41 8.98
C TYR A 128 -4.93 2.40 10.02
N THR A 129 -5.20 1.91 11.20
CA THR A 129 -5.58 2.75 12.35
C THR A 129 -5.09 2.09 13.64
N PRO A 130 -4.57 2.83 14.63
CA PRO A 130 -4.34 4.27 14.66
C PRO A 130 -3.07 4.69 13.93
N ILE A 131 -3.08 5.88 13.31
CA ILE A 131 -1.90 6.45 12.67
C ILE A 131 -1.29 7.45 13.64
N THR A 132 -0.06 7.21 14.10
CA THR A 132 0.68 8.09 15.02
C THR A 132 2.13 8.19 14.58
N PHE A 133 2.74 9.38 14.74
CA PHE A 133 4.17 9.58 14.46
C PHE A 133 5.04 9.61 15.72
N SER A 134 4.47 9.87 16.88
CA SER A 134 5.22 10.02 18.13
C SER A 134 4.68 9.11 19.22
N GLU A 135 5.58 8.60 20.06
CA GLU A 135 5.23 7.75 21.20
C GLU A 135 4.28 8.44 22.19
N GLY A 136 4.36 9.77 22.29
CA GLY A 136 3.48 10.55 23.16
C GLY A 136 2.00 10.58 22.74
N GLN A 137 1.70 10.37 21.45
CA GLN A 137 0.32 10.28 20.96
C GLN A 137 -0.29 8.90 21.16
N ALA A 138 0.53 7.87 21.29
CA ALA A 138 0.07 6.49 21.49
C ALA A 138 -0.67 6.32 22.84
N SER A 139 -0.31 7.09 23.86
CA SER A 139 -0.94 7.03 25.19
C SER A 139 -2.39 7.53 25.23
N SER A 140 -2.82 8.32 24.24
CA SER A 140 -4.18 8.85 24.16
C SER A 140 -5.15 7.93 23.38
N ILE A 141 -4.70 6.78 22.90
CA ILE A 141 -5.53 5.85 22.15
C ILE A 141 -6.48 5.16 23.11
N ARG A 142 -7.76 5.55 23.05
CA ARG A 142 -8.84 4.86 23.79
C ARG A 142 -8.99 3.42 23.30
N LYS A 143 -9.38 2.53 24.20
CA LYS A 143 -9.83 1.18 23.81
C LYS A 143 -10.91 1.32 22.75
N THR A 144 -10.64 0.84 21.54
CA THR A 144 -11.56 0.94 20.42
C THR A 144 -12.24 -0.42 20.20
N THR A 145 -13.53 -0.39 19.93
CA THR A 145 -14.25 -1.59 19.49
C THR A 145 -13.95 -1.86 18.03
N VAL A 146 -14.17 -3.10 17.56
CA VAL A 146 -14.04 -3.45 16.14
C VAL A 146 -14.90 -2.54 15.25
N LEU A 147 -16.09 -2.18 15.74
CA LEU A 147 -17.00 -1.27 15.05
C LEU A 147 -16.40 0.14 14.87
N ASP A 148 -15.72 0.66 15.88
CA ASP A 148 -15.06 1.96 15.80
C ASP A 148 -13.90 1.95 14.79
N VAL A 149 -13.16 0.85 14.74
CA VAL A 149 -12.10 0.64 13.75
C VAL A 149 -12.69 0.64 12.34
N MET A 150 -13.75 -0.12 12.11
CA MET A 150 -14.41 -0.20 10.81
C MET A 150 -15.01 1.15 10.37
N ARG A 151 -15.64 1.89 11.28
CA ARG A 151 -16.12 3.24 10.97
C ARG A 151 -14.99 4.19 10.57
N ARG A 152 -13.84 4.10 11.22
CA ARG A 152 -12.67 4.93 10.86
C ARG A 152 -12.11 4.57 9.48
N PHE A 153 -12.15 3.30 9.08
CA PHE A 153 -11.78 2.90 7.73
C PHE A 153 -12.69 3.49 6.66
N ILE A 154 -13.99 3.42 6.87
CA ILE A 154 -15.00 3.97 5.93
C ILE A 154 -14.85 5.50 5.78
N LEU A 155 -14.44 6.20 6.82
CA LEU A 155 -14.22 7.65 6.79
C LEU A 155 -12.88 8.07 6.15
N ILE A 156 -12.01 7.11 5.81
CA ILE A 156 -10.72 7.36 5.15
C ILE A 156 -10.83 7.13 3.63
N SER A 157 -11.80 6.35 3.17
CA SER A 157 -12.13 6.14 1.77
C SER A 157 -12.97 7.28 1.21
#